data_6f26e145764959001a77607f7ee514fc
#
_entry.id   6f26e145764959001a77607f7ee514fc
#
_cell.length_a   1.000
_cell.length_b   1.000
_cell.length_c   1.000
_cell.angle_alpha   90.00
_cell.angle_beta   90.00
_cell.angle_gamma   90.00
#
_symmetry.space_group_name_H-M   'P 1'
#
loop_
_entity.id
_entity.type
_entity.pdbx_description
1 polymer ?
#
loop_
_entity_poly.entity_id
_entity_poly.type
_entity_poly.pdbx_seq_one_letter_code
_entity_poly.pdbx_strand_id
1 'polypeptide(L)' 'MPYIPDEKRDGLENALTSLVARMIGADEKDRAGMMNYCISTLMSKTLKAHGTNYALLNELIGVL' A
#
# COMPACT_ATOMS: atom_id res chain seq x y z
N MET A 1 -9.19 -6.68 12.08
CA MET A 1 -8.17 -5.99 11.32
C MET A 1 -6.79 -6.31 11.87
N PRO A 2 -5.90 -6.84 11.04
CA PRO A 2 -4.56 -7.18 11.53
C PRO A 2 -3.73 -5.92 11.78
N TYR A 3 -3.08 -5.89 12.92
CA TYR A 3 -2.16 -4.82 13.27
C TYR A 3 -0.72 -5.32 13.12
N ILE A 4 0.13 -4.41 12.67
CA ILE A 4 1.56 -4.70 12.57
C ILE A 4 2.24 -4.20 13.84
N PRO A 5 3.07 -5.02 14.51
CA PRO A 5 3.83 -4.57 15.67
C PRO A 5 4.71 -3.36 15.35
N ASP A 6 4.93 -2.50 16.32
CA ASP A 6 5.68 -1.26 16.12
C ASP A 6 7.06 -1.49 15.53
N GLU A 7 7.76 -2.54 15.97
CA GLU A 7 9.09 -2.82 15.47
C GLU A 7 9.10 -3.18 13.99
N LYS A 8 7.98 -3.65 13.45
CA LYS A 8 7.85 -3.98 12.03
C LYS A 8 7.38 -2.80 11.20
N ARG A 9 6.88 -1.75 11.84
CA ARG A 9 6.45 -0.54 11.16
C ARG A 9 7.59 0.36 10.75
N ASP A 10 8.71 0.28 11.48
CA ASP A 10 9.81 1.23 11.29
C ASP A 10 10.27 1.33 9.84
N GLY A 11 10.51 0.19 9.19
CA GLY A 11 10.93 0.20 7.80
C GLY A 11 9.86 0.70 6.85
N LEU A 12 8.60 0.43 7.18
CA LEU A 12 7.47 0.85 6.35
C LEU A 12 7.21 2.35 6.47
N GLU A 13 7.42 2.91 7.66
CA GLU A 13 7.14 4.34 7.87
C GLU A 13 8.01 5.23 7.00
N ASN A 14 9.28 4.91 6.85
CA ASN A 14 10.16 5.71 6.00
C ASN A 14 9.69 5.70 4.54
N ALA A 15 9.34 4.53 4.04
CA ALA A 15 8.84 4.40 2.67
C ALA A 15 7.51 5.13 2.50
N LEU A 16 6.61 4.99 3.46
CA LEU A 16 5.31 5.64 3.41
C LEU A 16 5.44 7.16 3.52
N THR A 17 6.32 7.66 4.36
CA THR A 17 6.55 9.09 4.51
C THR A 17 7.01 9.70 3.19
N SER A 18 7.93 9.03 2.50
CA SER A 18 8.40 9.48 1.19
C SER A 18 7.27 9.50 0.17
N LEU A 19 6.45 8.46 0.18
CA LEU A 19 5.32 8.36 -0.74
C LEU A 19 4.28 9.44 -0.47
N VAL A 20 3.94 9.64 0.79
CA VAL A 20 2.98 10.67 1.21
C VAL A 20 3.47 12.06 0.79
N ALA A 21 4.75 12.34 0.96
CA ALA A 21 5.32 13.63 0.57
C ALA A 21 5.11 13.89 -0.93
N ARG A 22 5.29 12.86 -1.75
CA ARG A 22 5.06 13.00 -3.18
C ARG A 22 3.59 13.24 -3.51
N MET A 23 2.70 12.56 -2.79
CA MET A 23 1.26 12.73 -3.02
C MET A 23 0.78 14.10 -2.60
N ILE A 24 1.30 14.63 -1.49
CA ILE A 24 0.94 15.97 -1.03
C ILE A 24 1.40 17.02 -2.03
N GLY A 25 2.56 16.82 -2.65
CA GLY A 25 3.09 17.75 -3.64
C GLY A 25 2.42 17.69 -5.01
N ALA A 26 1.56 16.70 -5.25
CA ALA A 26 0.88 16.56 -6.52
C ALA A 26 -0.37 17.45 -6.60
N ASP A 27 -0.80 17.73 -7.83
CA ASP A 27 -2.06 18.43 -8.04
C ASP A 27 -3.21 17.62 -7.49
N GLU A 28 -4.21 18.32 -6.95
CA GLU A 28 -5.38 17.67 -6.35
C GLU A 28 -6.06 16.73 -7.33
N LYS A 29 -6.16 17.12 -8.59
CA LYS A 29 -6.82 16.30 -9.61
C LYS A 29 -6.09 14.99 -9.89
N ASP A 30 -4.80 14.90 -9.58
CA ASP A 30 -4.00 13.71 -9.83
C ASP A 30 -3.94 12.77 -8.64
N ARG A 31 -4.32 13.23 -7.46
CA ARG A 31 -4.18 12.44 -6.23
C ARG A 31 -4.95 11.14 -6.24
N ALA A 32 -6.19 11.18 -6.74
CA ALA A 32 -7.01 9.96 -6.79
C ALA A 32 -6.37 8.90 -7.69
N GLY A 33 -5.88 9.32 -8.85
CA GLY A 33 -5.18 8.41 -9.77
C GLY A 33 -3.89 7.89 -9.17
N MET A 34 -3.14 8.74 -8.49
CA MET A 34 -1.90 8.33 -7.83
C MET A 34 -2.17 7.32 -6.73
N MET A 35 -3.20 7.55 -5.91
CA MET A 35 -3.57 6.62 -4.85
C MET A 35 -3.97 5.27 -5.44
N ASN A 36 -4.78 5.30 -6.49
CA ASN A 36 -5.21 4.09 -7.17
C ASN A 36 -4.01 3.32 -7.73
N TYR A 37 -3.09 4.01 -8.36
CA TYR A 37 -1.87 3.41 -8.90
C TYR A 37 -1.04 2.77 -7.77
N CYS A 38 -0.87 3.46 -6.65
CA CYS A 38 -0.09 2.96 -5.53
C CYS A 38 -0.72 1.70 -4.94
N ILE A 39 -2.01 1.71 -4.71
CA ILE A 39 -2.71 0.57 -4.14
C ILE A 39 -2.62 -0.62 -5.09
N SER A 40 -2.91 -0.39 -6.36
CA SER A 40 -2.86 -1.46 -7.37
C SER A 40 -1.46 -2.05 -7.51
N THR A 41 -0.44 -1.19 -7.49
CA THR A 41 0.94 -1.63 -7.61
C THR A 41 1.37 -2.44 -6.39
N LEU A 42 1.02 -1.97 -5.19
CA LEU A 42 1.34 -2.70 -3.97
C LEU A 42 0.73 -4.09 -3.98
N MET A 43 -0.55 -4.17 -4.32
CA MET A 43 -1.25 -5.45 -4.36
C MET A 43 -0.66 -6.37 -5.42
N SER A 44 -0.46 -5.85 -6.62
CA SER A 44 0.06 -6.64 -7.73
C SER A 44 1.45 -7.19 -7.44
N LYS A 45 2.34 -6.34 -6.98
CA LYS A 45 3.72 -6.77 -6.71
C LYS A 45 3.82 -7.71 -5.51
N THR A 46 3.02 -7.47 -4.49
CA THR A 46 2.99 -8.36 -3.33
C THR A 46 2.46 -9.73 -3.70
N LEU A 47 1.39 -9.78 -4.47
CA LEU A 47 0.82 -11.05 -4.93
C LEU A 47 1.79 -11.80 -5.83
N LYS A 48 2.51 -11.09 -6.69
CA LYS A 48 3.52 -11.72 -7.56
C LYS A 48 4.65 -12.33 -6.73
N ALA A 49 5.12 -11.62 -5.71
CA ALA A 49 6.23 -12.10 -4.89
C ALA A 49 5.87 -13.35 -4.11
N HIS A 50 4.63 -13.46 -3.66
CA HIS A 50 4.17 -14.60 -2.84
C HIS A 50 3.31 -15.59 -3.58
N GLY A 51 3.12 -15.38 -4.88
CA GLY A 51 2.21 -16.19 -5.69
C GLY A 51 0.77 -15.75 -5.50
N THR A 52 -0.10 -16.15 -6.42
CA THR A 52 -1.50 -15.84 -6.33
C THR A 52 -2.12 -16.64 -5.20
N ASN A 53 -2.73 -15.94 -4.25
CA ASN A 53 -3.30 -16.58 -3.06
C ASN A 53 -4.60 -15.89 -2.72
N TYR A 54 -5.71 -16.61 -2.81
CA TYR A 54 -7.03 -16.06 -2.50
C TYR A 54 -7.15 -15.63 -1.05
N ALA A 55 -6.52 -16.34 -0.13
CA ALA A 55 -6.56 -15.96 1.28
C ALA A 55 -5.90 -14.61 1.50
N LEU A 56 -4.75 -14.38 0.87
CA LEU A 56 -4.07 -13.10 0.96
C LEU A 56 -4.89 -11.98 0.32
N LEU A 57 -5.49 -12.26 -0.82
CA LEU A 57 -6.34 -11.29 -1.50
C LEU A 57 -7.54 -10.92 -0.65
N ASN A 58 -8.18 -11.92 -0.04
CA ASN A 58 -9.31 -11.68 0.84
C ASN A 58 -8.92 -10.85 2.06
N GLU A 59 -7.75 -11.11 2.63
CA GLU A 59 -7.26 -10.31 3.74
C GLU A 59 -7.04 -8.86 3.34
N LEU A 60 -6.47 -8.62 2.17
CA LEU A 60 -6.24 -7.27 1.69
C LEU A 60 -7.54 -6.52 1.45
N ILE A 61 -8.52 -7.18 0.84
CA ILE A 61 -9.83 -6.59 0.61
C ILE A 61 -10.54 -6.32 1.94
N GLY A 62 -10.41 -7.23 2.88
CA GLY A 62 -11.03 -7.07 4.19
C GLY A 62 -10.46 -5.91 4.99
N VAL A 63 -9.22 -5.52 4.71
CA VAL A 63 -8.57 -4.38 5.37
C VAL A 63 -9.06 -3.05 4.78
N LEU A 64 -9.42 -3.04 3.53
CA LEU A 64 -9.92 -1.85 2.86
C LEU A 64 -11.36 -1.55 3.21
#